data_1485308f6f60fa0c4cfa777746eaf052
#
_entry.id   1485308f6f60fa0c4cfa777746eaf052
#
_cell.length_a   1.000
_cell.length_b   1.000
_cell.length_c   1.000
_cell.angle_alpha   90.00
_cell.angle_beta   90.00
_cell.angle_gamma   90.00
#
_symmetry.space_group_name_H-M   'P 1'
#
loop_
_entity.id
_entity.type
_entity.pdbx_description
1 polymer ?
#
loop_
_entity_poly.entity_id
_entity_poly.type
_entity_poly.pdbx_seq_one_letter_code
_entity_poly.pdbx_strand_id
1 'polypeptide(L)'
;GSLTVGSRVNLERAMAAGGRFGGHIVSGHIDGTGRLAALRRDDNAVWYTVEAAPSLLRYVVEKGSITMDGVSLTVARVEADRFSVSLIPHTAAVTVLGRKRPGDVVNLETDVIGKYVEKLLLPRPKAETDPPAGGITLDFLARNGF
;
A
#
# COMPACT_ATOMS: atom_id res chain seq x y z
N GLY A 1 10.50 6.37 -14.06
CA GLY A 1 9.16 6.58 -14.55
C GLY A 1 9.12 7.17 -15.94
N SER A 2 8.02 6.96 -16.63
CA SER A 2 7.79 7.40 -18.02
C SER A 2 7.13 8.78 -18.13
N LEU A 3 7.15 9.58 -17.04
CA LEU A 3 6.55 10.92 -17.04
C LEU A 3 7.39 11.88 -17.87
N THR A 4 6.71 12.68 -18.71
CA THR A 4 7.29 13.72 -19.55
C THR A 4 6.60 15.05 -19.30
N VAL A 5 7.13 16.14 -19.84
CA VAL A 5 6.47 17.45 -19.80
C VAL A 5 5.07 17.33 -20.40
N GLY A 6 4.05 17.78 -19.68
CA GLY A 6 2.64 17.66 -20.05
C GLY A 6 1.93 16.40 -19.57
N SER A 7 2.64 15.44 -18.94
CA SER A 7 2.00 14.31 -18.27
C SER A 7 1.08 14.80 -17.14
N ARG A 8 -0.12 14.22 -17.07
CA ARG A 8 -1.07 14.53 -15.98
C ARG A 8 -0.83 13.62 -14.81
N VAL A 9 -0.83 14.20 -13.62
CA VAL A 9 -0.66 13.51 -12.34
C VAL A 9 -1.71 14.00 -11.34
N ASN A 10 -2.06 13.15 -10.40
CA ASN A 10 -2.82 13.57 -9.22
C ASN A 10 -1.85 14.22 -8.22
N LEU A 11 -2.28 15.31 -7.59
CA LEU A 11 -1.52 15.99 -6.55
C LEU A 11 -2.39 16.15 -5.30
N GLU A 12 -1.84 15.81 -4.16
CA GLU A 12 -2.44 16.00 -2.87
C GLU A 12 -1.44 16.69 -1.94
N ARG A 13 -1.94 17.55 -1.05
CA ARG A 13 -1.09 18.15 -0.01
C ARG A 13 -0.73 17.09 1.02
N ALA A 14 0.49 17.15 1.54
CA ALA A 14 0.87 16.35 2.70
C ALA A 14 -0.10 16.60 3.86
N MET A 15 -0.40 15.55 4.62
CA MET A 15 -1.26 15.66 5.80
C MET A 15 -0.64 16.61 6.83
N ALA A 16 -1.41 17.59 7.28
CA ALA A 16 -0.99 18.47 8.36
C ALA A 16 -1.18 17.77 9.71
N ALA A 17 -0.22 17.93 10.63
CA ALA A 17 -0.39 17.54 12.03
C ALA A 17 -1.56 18.30 12.64
N GLY A 18 -2.64 17.64 13.00
CA GLY A 18 -3.90 18.27 13.46
C GLY A 18 -4.93 18.51 12.36
N GLY A 19 -4.64 18.11 11.11
CA GLY A 19 -5.60 18.09 10.02
C GLY A 19 -6.63 16.96 10.14
N ARG A 20 -7.70 17.05 9.35
CA ARG A 20 -8.66 15.94 9.22
C ARG A 20 -8.15 14.95 8.19
N PHE A 21 -8.30 13.65 8.46
CA PHE A 21 -8.04 12.62 7.48
C PHE A 21 -9.17 12.62 6.43
N GLY A 22 -8.79 12.83 5.16
CA GLY A 22 -9.73 12.73 4.04
C GLY A 22 -9.97 11.29 3.56
N GLY A 23 -9.21 10.34 4.09
CA GLY A 23 -9.24 8.91 3.78
C GLY A 23 -8.44 8.14 4.82
N HIS A 24 -7.62 7.18 4.39
CA HIS A 24 -6.64 6.49 5.25
C HIS A 24 -5.28 7.22 5.25
N ILE A 25 -4.31 6.70 6.00
CA ILE A 25 -2.95 7.25 6.04
C ILE A 25 -2.27 6.95 4.71
N VAL A 26 -2.10 7.98 3.88
CA VAL A 26 -1.37 7.90 2.60
C VAL A 26 -0.02 8.56 2.79
N SER A 27 1.05 7.80 2.54
CA SER A 27 2.42 8.28 2.74
C SER A 27 3.10 8.73 1.43
N GLY A 28 2.50 8.41 0.28
CA GLY A 28 3.08 8.67 -1.04
C GLY A 28 4.20 7.69 -1.40
N HIS A 29 4.27 6.54 -0.73
CA HIS A 29 5.26 5.50 -0.98
C HIS A 29 4.61 4.31 -1.66
N ILE A 30 4.79 4.24 -2.97
CA ILE A 30 4.20 3.21 -3.81
C ILE A 30 4.81 1.84 -3.49
N ASP A 31 3.95 0.85 -3.23
CA ASP A 31 4.34 -0.54 -2.95
C ASP A 31 4.55 -1.36 -4.22
N GLY A 32 3.89 -0.97 -5.28
CA GLY A 32 3.96 -1.64 -6.57
C GLY A 32 2.93 -1.10 -7.55
N THR A 33 2.70 -1.86 -8.61
CA THR A 33 1.76 -1.48 -9.64
C THR A 33 0.70 -2.55 -9.85
N GLY A 34 -0.46 -2.12 -10.32
CA GLY A 34 -1.51 -3.00 -10.81
C GLY A 34 -1.85 -2.67 -12.26
N ARG A 35 -2.52 -3.59 -12.94
CA ARG A 35 -3.06 -3.41 -14.29
C ARG A 35 -4.58 -3.33 -14.23
N LEU A 36 -5.13 -2.30 -14.82
CA LEU A 36 -6.57 -2.17 -14.95
C LEU A 36 -7.12 -3.24 -15.91
N ALA A 37 -7.81 -4.24 -15.36
CA ALA A 37 -8.36 -5.35 -16.13
C ALA A 37 -9.69 -5.00 -16.78
N ALA A 38 -10.55 -4.28 -16.05
CA ALA A 38 -11.88 -3.93 -16.55
C ALA A 38 -12.40 -2.62 -15.95
N LEU A 39 -13.28 -1.97 -16.70
CA LEU A 39 -14.12 -0.88 -16.25
C LEU A 39 -15.58 -1.28 -16.49
N ARG A 40 -16.42 -1.18 -15.48
CA ARG A 40 -17.87 -1.45 -15.59
C ARG A 40 -18.65 -0.27 -15.00
N ARG A 41 -19.51 0.32 -15.78
CA ARG A 41 -20.46 1.33 -15.31
C ARG A 41 -21.61 0.63 -14.59
N ASP A 42 -22.00 1.20 -13.45
CA ASP A 42 -23.06 0.67 -12.61
C ASP A 42 -23.78 1.85 -11.95
N ASP A 43 -24.92 2.24 -12.51
CA ASP A 43 -25.68 3.42 -12.13
C ASP A 43 -24.77 4.68 -12.06
N ASN A 44 -24.62 5.26 -10.90
CA ASN A 44 -23.84 6.47 -10.66
C ASN A 44 -22.34 6.20 -10.41
N ALA A 45 -21.86 4.97 -10.52
CA ALA A 45 -20.47 4.62 -10.23
C ALA A 45 -19.80 3.91 -11.40
N VAL A 46 -18.46 3.98 -11.42
CA VAL A 46 -17.65 3.18 -12.32
C VAL A 46 -16.79 2.23 -11.46
N TRP A 47 -16.94 0.96 -11.71
CA TRP A 47 -16.14 -0.08 -11.10
C TRP A 47 -14.84 -0.26 -11.86
N TYR A 48 -13.75 -0.19 -11.14
CA TYR A 48 -12.41 -0.44 -11.63
C TYR A 48 -11.92 -1.77 -11.06
N THR A 49 -11.66 -2.75 -11.92
CA THR A 49 -11.07 -4.03 -11.54
C THR A 49 -9.58 -3.99 -11.87
N VAL A 50 -8.75 -4.24 -10.89
CA VAL A 50 -7.28 -4.11 -10.98
C VAL A 50 -6.63 -5.45 -10.62
N GLU A 51 -5.87 -5.99 -11.53
CA GLU A 51 -4.97 -7.13 -11.28
C GLU A 51 -3.71 -6.63 -10.59
N ALA A 52 -3.27 -7.34 -9.55
CA ALA A 52 -2.08 -6.99 -8.81
C ALA A 52 -1.34 -8.25 -8.30
N ALA A 53 -0.06 -8.07 -7.96
CA ALA A 53 0.74 -9.16 -7.42
C ALA A 53 0.18 -9.67 -6.07
N PRO A 54 0.29 -10.96 -5.77
CA PRO A 54 -0.16 -11.53 -4.48
C PRO A 54 0.48 -10.84 -3.26
N SER A 55 1.70 -10.34 -3.39
CA SER A 55 2.39 -9.59 -2.34
C SER A 55 1.73 -8.26 -1.99
N LEU A 56 0.97 -7.66 -2.92
CA LEU A 56 0.15 -6.48 -2.68
C LEU A 56 -1.24 -6.87 -2.18
N LEU A 57 -1.87 -7.86 -2.83
CA LEU A 57 -3.23 -8.29 -2.52
C LEU A 57 -3.38 -8.79 -1.09
N ARG A 58 -2.32 -9.32 -0.47
CA ARG A 58 -2.33 -9.75 0.94
C ARG A 58 -2.68 -8.63 1.93
N TYR A 59 -2.47 -7.37 1.54
CA TYR A 59 -2.80 -6.19 2.36
C TYR A 59 -4.10 -5.52 1.92
N VAL A 60 -4.71 -5.99 0.85
CA VAL A 60 -5.98 -5.45 0.33
C VAL A 60 -7.12 -6.20 0.98
N VAL A 61 -7.96 -5.51 1.73
CA VAL A 61 -9.12 -6.10 2.40
C VAL A 61 -10.41 -5.44 1.92
N GLU A 62 -11.46 -6.23 1.79
CA GLU A 62 -12.78 -5.71 1.43
C GLU A 62 -13.26 -4.71 2.46
N LYS A 63 -13.82 -3.59 2.02
CA LYS A 63 -14.19 -2.41 2.81
C LYS A 63 -13.02 -1.66 3.45
N GLY A 64 -11.79 -2.12 3.25
CA GLY A 64 -10.58 -1.38 3.60
C GLY A 64 -10.26 -0.32 2.56
N SER A 65 -9.08 0.28 2.70
CA SER A 65 -8.59 1.35 1.82
C SER A 65 -7.39 0.92 1.00
N ILE A 66 -7.28 1.48 -0.19
CA ILE A 66 -6.11 1.38 -1.05
C ILE A 66 -5.90 2.71 -1.77
N THR A 67 -4.65 3.10 -1.99
CA THR A 67 -4.34 4.26 -2.82
C THR A 67 -4.02 3.81 -4.24
N MET A 68 -4.68 4.41 -5.20
CA MET A 68 -4.50 4.14 -6.63
C MET A 68 -4.15 5.44 -7.36
N ASP A 69 -2.95 5.52 -7.94
CA ASP A 69 -2.37 6.75 -8.52
C ASP A 69 -2.51 7.98 -7.58
N GLY A 70 -2.29 7.80 -6.28
CA GLY A 70 -2.38 8.85 -5.26
C GLY A 70 -3.79 9.15 -4.76
N VAL A 71 -4.81 8.43 -5.20
CA VAL A 71 -6.21 8.60 -4.75
C VAL A 71 -6.58 7.52 -3.76
N SER A 72 -6.98 7.90 -2.55
CA SER A 72 -7.51 6.97 -1.53
C SER A 72 -8.90 6.49 -1.92
N LEU A 73 -9.07 5.17 -2.00
CA LEU A 73 -10.32 4.53 -2.45
C LEU A 73 -10.71 3.39 -1.51
N THR A 74 -12.01 3.18 -1.38
CA THR A 74 -12.53 2.03 -0.65
C THR A 74 -12.55 0.80 -1.56
N VAL A 75 -12.01 -0.30 -1.05
CA VAL A 75 -12.04 -1.59 -1.72
C VAL A 75 -13.45 -2.17 -1.63
N ALA A 76 -14.07 -2.40 -2.79
CA ALA A 76 -15.43 -2.92 -2.87
C ALA A 76 -15.46 -4.47 -2.90
N ARG A 77 -14.42 -5.10 -3.48
CA ARG A 77 -14.30 -6.55 -3.61
C ARG A 77 -12.84 -6.96 -3.74
N VAL A 78 -12.50 -8.14 -3.20
CA VAL A 78 -11.18 -8.75 -3.35
C VAL A 78 -11.34 -10.18 -3.87
N GLU A 79 -10.50 -10.55 -4.83
CA GLU A 79 -10.41 -11.89 -5.41
C GLU A 79 -8.95 -12.39 -5.33
N ALA A 80 -8.69 -13.60 -5.81
CA ALA A 80 -7.36 -14.22 -5.66
C ALA A 80 -6.22 -13.47 -6.36
N ASP A 81 -6.51 -12.83 -7.51
CA ASP A 81 -5.53 -12.17 -8.38
C ASP A 81 -5.85 -10.69 -8.64
N ARG A 82 -6.94 -10.18 -8.09
CA ARG A 82 -7.45 -8.84 -8.36
C ARG A 82 -8.29 -8.27 -7.22
N PHE A 83 -8.52 -6.98 -7.29
CA PHE A 83 -9.50 -6.30 -6.45
C PHE A 83 -10.32 -5.32 -7.29
N SER A 84 -11.44 -4.84 -6.73
CA SER A 84 -12.27 -3.84 -7.37
C SER A 84 -12.55 -2.68 -6.43
N VAL A 85 -12.55 -1.48 -7.00
CA VAL A 85 -12.97 -0.24 -6.34
C VAL A 85 -14.11 0.40 -7.12
N SER A 86 -14.95 1.16 -6.43
CA SER A 86 -16.07 1.88 -7.05
C SER A 86 -15.79 3.38 -7.00
N LEU A 87 -15.64 4.01 -8.14
CA LEU A 87 -15.42 5.44 -8.26
C LEU A 87 -16.71 6.17 -8.49
N ILE A 88 -16.97 7.20 -7.67
CA ILE A 88 -18.08 8.14 -7.92
C ILE A 88 -17.69 9.10 -9.07
N PRO A 89 -18.67 9.64 -9.80
CA PRO A 89 -18.43 10.50 -10.98
C PRO A 89 -17.52 11.70 -10.67
N HIS A 90 -17.65 12.29 -9.50
CA HIS A 90 -16.80 13.41 -9.10
C HIS A 90 -15.32 13.03 -9.06
N THR A 91 -14.96 11.93 -8.38
CA THR A 91 -13.57 11.45 -8.31
C THR A 91 -13.00 11.14 -9.69
N ALA A 92 -13.79 10.50 -10.56
CA ALA A 92 -13.37 10.24 -11.94
C ALA A 92 -13.13 11.55 -12.72
N ALA A 93 -13.96 12.57 -12.53
CA ALA A 93 -13.85 13.84 -13.26
C ALA A 93 -12.61 14.67 -12.86
N VAL A 94 -12.23 14.66 -11.57
CA VAL A 94 -11.17 15.51 -11.03
C VAL A 94 -9.80 14.83 -10.91
N THR A 95 -9.71 13.54 -11.21
CA THR A 95 -8.47 12.76 -11.13
C THR A 95 -8.06 12.16 -12.48
N VAL A 96 -6.80 11.69 -12.57
CA VAL A 96 -6.34 10.98 -13.77
C VAL A 96 -7.05 9.64 -13.96
N LEU A 97 -7.69 9.10 -12.91
CA LEU A 97 -8.39 7.81 -12.97
C LEU A 97 -9.52 7.81 -14.01
N GLY A 98 -10.24 8.91 -14.17
CA GLY A 98 -11.32 9.02 -15.15
C GLY A 98 -10.87 8.93 -16.62
N ARG A 99 -9.57 8.94 -16.88
CA ARG A 99 -8.98 8.80 -18.23
C ARG A 99 -8.38 7.43 -18.48
N LYS A 100 -8.24 6.63 -17.44
CA LYS A 100 -7.69 5.28 -17.50
C LYS A 100 -8.59 4.35 -18.29
N ARG A 101 -7.98 3.37 -18.92
CA ARG A 101 -8.64 2.35 -19.75
C ARG A 101 -8.14 0.96 -19.35
N PRO A 102 -8.88 -0.10 -19.64
CA PRO A 102 -8.38 -1.46 -19.48
C PRO A 102 -7.02 -1.61 -20.20
N GLY A 103 -6.06 -2.24 -19.51
CA GLY A 103 -4.68 -2.36 -19.93
C GLY A 103 -3.73 -1.33 -19.33
N ASP A 104 -4.24 -0.19 -18.84
CA ASP A 104 -3.38 0.83 -18.22
C ASP A 104 -2.82 0.36 -16.88
N VAL A 105 -1.61 0.81 -16.58
CA VAL A 105 -0.94 0.56 -15.30
C VAL A 105 -1.31 1.67 -14.32
N VAL A 106 -1.50 1.29 -13.06
CA VAL A 106 -1.73 2.20 -11.93
C VAL A 106 -0.73 1.91 -10.82
N ASN A 107 -0.28 2.96 -10.13
CA ASN A 107 0.52 2.82 -8.92
C ASN A 107 -0.39 2.45 -7.75
N LEU A 108 0.08 1.55 -6.91
CA LEU A 108 -0.66 1.08 -5.74
C LEU A 108 0.15 1.33 -4.45
N GLU A 109 -0.52 1.90 -3.45
CA GLU A 109 -0.02 2.00 -2.09
C GLU A 109 -1.05 1.36 -1.17
N THR A 110 -0.65 0.31 -0.45
CA THR A 110 -1.50 -0.41 0.49
C THR A 110 -1.52 0.29 1.85
N ASP A 111 -2.56 0.09 2.63
CA ASP A 111 -2.65 0.67 3.96
C ASP A 111 -1.49 0.20 4.84
N VAL A 112 -0.72 1.16 5.37
CA VAL A 112 0.45 0.91 6.19
C VAL A 112 0.11 0.14 7.48
N ILE A 113 -1.11 0.26 7.98
CA ILE A 113 -1.56 -0.45 9.19
C ILE A 113 -1.50 -1.96 8.97
N GLY A 114 -1.91 -2.45 7.80
CA GLY A 114 -1.82 -3.88 7.48
C GLY A 114 -0.39 -4.43 7.57
N LYS A 115 0.59 -3.64 7.12
CA LYS A 115 2.02 -3.99 7.19
C LYS A 115 2.54 -4.03 8.63
N TYR A 116 2.12 -3.07 9.47
CA TYR A 116 2.48 -3.09 10.89
C TYR A 116 1.85 -4.26 11.62
N VAL A 117 0.58 -4.55 11.39
CA VAL A 117 -0.12 -5.71 11.98
C VAL A 117 0.60 -7.00 11.59
N GLU A 118 0.93 -7.19 10.32
CA GLU A 118 1.68 -8.35 9.88
C GLU A 118 3.04 -8.46 10.58
N LYS A 119 3.82 -7.37 10.60
CA LYS A 119 5.14 -7.35 11.24
C LYS A 119 5.09 -7.69 12.73
N LEU A 120 4.02 -7.34 13.41
CA LEU A 120 3.84 -7.61 14.84
C LEU A 120 3.37 -9.05 15.11
N LEU A 121 2.58 -9.63 14.19
CA LEU A 121 2.02 -10.97 14.34
C LEU A 121 2.94 -12.08 13.82
N LEU A 122 3.78 -11.77 12.83
CA LEU A 122 4.74 -12.76 12.35
C LEU A 122 5.82 -13.01 13.42
N PRO A 123 6.14 -14.29 13.72
CA PRO A 123 7.26 -14.60 14.58
C PRO A 123 8.50 -13.91 14.01
N ARG A 124 9.20 -13.14 14.83
CA ARG A 124 10.55 -12.70 14.43
C ARG A 124 11.34 -13.94 14.06
N PRO A 125 12.01 -13.98 12.90
CA PRO A 125 13.02 -14.99 12.68
C PRO A 125 13.89 -14.93 13.94
N LYS A 126 14.08 -16.09 14.64
CA LYS A 126 15.08 -16.14 15.71
C LYS A 126 16.33 -15.52 15.12
N ALA A 127 16.78 -14.40 15.66
CA ALA A 127 18.11 -13.92 15.38
C ALA A 127 19.01 -15.15 15.52
N GLU A 128 19.77 -15.46 14.49
CA GLU A 128 20.84 -16.45 14.59
C GLU A 128 21.52 -16.08 15.89
N THR A 129 21.40 -16.97 16.85
CA THR A 129 21.75 -16.80 18.26
C THR A 129 22.82 -15.74 18.42
N ASP A 130 22.48 -14.57 18.98
CA ASP A 130 23.51 -13.79 19.67
C ASP A 130 24.30 -14.82 20.47
N PRO A 131 25.63 -14.87 20.32
CA PRO A 131 26.43 -15.76 21.12
C PRO A 131 25.96 -15.54 22.54
N PRO A 132 25.72 -16.60 23.36
CA PRO A 132 25.15 -16.47 24.66
C PRO A 132 25.83 -15.30 25.32
N ALA A 133 25.04 -14.30 25.78
CA ALA A 133 25.60 -13.12 26.41
C ALA A 133 26.58 -13.63 27.44
N GLY A 134 27.86 -13.58 27.09
CA GLY A 134 28.90 -14.19 27.87
C GLY A 134 28.90 -13.48 29.20
N GLY A 135 28.24 -14.08 30.19
CA GLY A 135 28.38 -13.64 31.57
C GLY A 135 29.86 -13.56 31.85
N ILE A 136 30.26 -12.61 32.68
CA ILE A 136 31.62 -12.47 33.11
C ILE A 136 32.05 -13.85 33.66
N THR A 137 32.89 -14.55 32.89
CA THR A 137 33.41 -15.86 33.24
C THR A 137 34.76 -15.68 33.92
N LEU A 138 35.21 -16.65 34.74
CA LEU A 138 36.53 -16.63 35.33
C LEU A 138 37.62 -16.52 34.27
N ASP A 139 37.44 -17.13 33.09
CA ASP A 139 38.38 -17.05 31.99
C ASP A 139 38.43 -15.64 31.37
N PHE A 140 37.31 -14.95 31.28
CA PHE A 140 37.23 -13.55 30.87
C PHE A 140 37.94 -12.64 31.86
N LEU A 141 37.74 -12.84 33.16
CA LEU A 141 38.41 -12.08 34.22
C LEU A 141 39.95 -12.30 34.17
N ALA A 142 40.40 -13.55 34.10
CA ALA A 142 41.82 -13.88 34.05
C ALA A 142 42.54 -13.26 32.83
N ARG A 143 41.86 -13.21 31.66
CA ARG A 143 42.41 -12.57 30.44
C ARG A 143 42.47 -11.05 30.51
N ASN A 144 41.66 -10.44 31.38
CA ASN A 144 41.60 -8.99 31.53
C ASN A 144 42.28 -8.48 32.82
N GLY A 145 43.10 -9.32 33.49
CA GLY A 145 43.93 -8.90 34.60
C GLY A 145 43.25 -8.87 35.98
N PHE A 146 42.16 -9.60 36.14
CA PHE A 146 41.43 -9.78 37.41
C PHE A 146 41.60 -11.20 37.96
#